data_ad3e0c41d4daaa9fe4ac72c71a497593
#
_entry.id   ad3e0c41d4daaa9fe4ac72c71a497593
#
_cell.length_a   1.000
_cell.length_b   1.000
_cell.length_c   1.000
_cell.angle_alpha   90.00
_cell.angle_beta   90.00
_cell.angle_gamma   90.00
#
_symmetry.space_group_name_H-M   'P 1'
#
loop_
_entity.id
_entity.type
_entity.pdbx_description
1 polymer ?
#
loop_
_entity_poly.entity_id
_entity_poly.type
_entity_poly.pdbx_seq_one_letter_code
_entity_poly.pdbx_strand_id
1 'polypeptide(L)'
;MRRNTEKQKGQVYTPAHLVNNVLDLCGYVESEAIVGKHIMDNSCGDGAFLTEVVRRFIGAYRSAGYSDDAIKQALETYVHGIELDGEAFTKCVQNLTDFANLLGIVGVCWDVNNADALKQTQYSAGMDYVVGNPPYVRVHNISTDAKFLKTNYSFMREGMSDLYLAFFELGLYMLKDTGILGYVTPSSYFNSKAGGIFRDYIIRGRSLHTVVDFGHYQPFSATTYVAITLLTKAENDTVNYYEYDEFEHKPVNHRVLDFGDFVTDSRQLLFGSREVSQTQAILASEGLPKKCVVKNGITTLLDEFFISETLPCTQFVIPILKASTGAWERCIYPYNENGRPIHFDVLQSDLELSKRYETYKDRLLARDLQKGTEWYEFGRAQGIKDVYKQKYAVNSLIRSKEDIKLVACPPGTGVYGGLYILTDLSEDELRGVLVSDEFEAYVKSLGKYKSGGYYTYSSKELQLYLNYKLARVNLLD
;
A
#
# COMPACT_ATOMS: atom_id res chain seq x y z
N MET A 1 -8.15 -8.66 25.48
CA MET A 1 -6.81 -9.22 25.25
C MET A 1 -6.69 -10.05 23.96
N ARG A 2 -7.68 -10.87 23.52
CA ARG A 2 -7.61 -11.64 22.25
C ARG A 2 -7.42 -10.79 20.96
N ARG A 3 -8.07 -9.63 20.83
CA ARG A 3 -7.95 -8.76 19.64
C ARG A 3 -6.55 -8.17 19.36
N ASN A 4 -5.65 -8.11 20.37
CA ASN A 4 -4.28 -7.59 20.17
C ASN A 4 -3.30 -8.64 19.65
N THR A 5 -3.54 -9.93 19.93
CA THR A 5 -2.73 -11.05 19.48
C THR A 5 -2.96 -11.39 18.01
N GLU A 6 -4.21 -11.31 17.52
CA GLU A 6 -4.57 -11.54 16.11
C GLU A 6 -3.96 -10.47 15.19
N LYS A 7 -3.96 -9.20 15.62
CA LYS A 7 -3.29 -8.11 14.87
C LYS A 7 -1.77 -8.25 14.78
N GLN A 8 -1.13 -8.86 15.77
CA GLN A 8 0.32 -9.09 15.77
C GLN A 8 0.72 -10.27 14.87
N LYS A 9 -0.16 -11.25 14.66
CA LYS A 9 0.10 -12.44 13.83
C LYS A 9 -0.26 -12.24 12.36
N GLY A 10 -0.95 -11.14 11.99
CA GLY A 10 -1.37 -10.87 10.59
C GLY A 10 -2.40 -11.86 10.04
N GLN A 11 -3.03 -12.65 10.90
CA GLN A 11 -4.08 -13.60 10.51
C GLN A 11 -5.36 -12.85 10.17
N VAL A 12 -5.79 -12.98 8.93
CA VAL A 12 -7.02 -12.38 8.40
C VAL A 12 -7.87 -13.47 7.77
N TYR A 13 -9.07 -13.68 8.29
CA TYR A 13 -10.02 -14.60 7.68
C TYR A 13 -10.40 -14.12 6.28
N THR A 14 -10.29 -14.99 5.28
CA THR A 14 -10.61 -14.66 3.88
C THR A 14 -12.08 -15.00 3.60
N PRO A 15 -12.92 -14.00 3.25
CA PRO A 15 -14.32 -14.24 2.89
C PRO A 15 -14.45 -15.18 1.69
N ALA A 16 -15.49 -16.03 1.69
CA ALA A 16 -15.71 -17.04 0.66
C ALA A 16 -15.81 -16.47 -0.77
N HIS A 17 -16.40 -15.28 -0.93
CA HIS A 17 -16.46 -14.63 -2.25
C HIS A 17 -15.08 -14.29 -2.81
N LEU A 18 -14.11 -13.91 -1.97
CA LEU A 18 -12.73 -13.65 -2.41
C LEU A 18 -12.03 -14.95 -2.80
N VAL A 19 -12.21 -16.01 -2.01
CA VAL A 19 -11.68 -17.34 -2.34
C VAL A 19 -12.18 -17.77 -3.71
N ASN A 20 -13.50 -17.69 -3.95
CA ASN A 20 -14.12 -18.05 -5.22
C ASN A 20 -13.55 -17.22 -6.38
N ASN A 21 -13.48 -15.89 -6.22
CA ASN A 21 -12.96 -15.01 -7.27
C ASN A 21 -11.51 -15.34 -7.64
N VAL A 22 -10.63 -15.63 -6.67
CA VAL A 22 -9.23 -16.01 -6.96
C VAL A 22 -9.19 -17.33 -7.72
N LEU A 23 -9.91 -18.35 -7.26
CA LEU A 23 -9.92 -19.67 -7.89
C LEU A 23 -10.51 -19.60 -9.30
N ASP A 24 -11.60 -18.86 -9.51
CA ASP A 24 -12.24 -18.67 -10.82
C ASP A 24 -11.29 -17.98 -11.80
N LEU A 25 -10.64 -16.90 -11.37
CA LEU A 25 -9.67 -16.17 -12.18
C LEU A 25 -8.42 -16.99 -12.51
N CYS A 26 -7.99 -17.88 -11.62
CA CYS A 26 -6.92 -18.83 -11.87
C CYS A 26 -7.34 -19.97 -12.84
N GLY A 27 -8.62 -20.08 -13.15
CA GLY A 27 -9.15 -21.19 -13.93
C GLY A 27 -9.24 -22.51 -13.14
N TYR A 28 -9.14 -22.47 -11.81
CA TYR A 28 -9.36 -23.63 -10.93
C TYR A 28 -10.86 -23.85 -10.73
N VAL A 29 -11.55 -24.24 -11.76
CA VAL A 29 -12.99 -24.46 -11.79
C VAL A 29 -13.31 -25.95 -11.79
N GLU A 30 -14.52 -26.31 -11.37
CA GLU A 30 -14.99 -27.71 -11.35
C GLU A 30 -15.12 -28.27 -12.78
N SER A 31 -14.01 -28.75 -13.32
CA SER A 31 -13.92 -29.32 -14.66
C SER A 31 -12.76 -30.33 -14.74
N GLU A 32 -12.70 -31.12 -15.82
CA GLU A 32 -11.60 -32.07 -16.07
C GLU A 32 -10.23 -31.41 -16.14
N ALA A 33 -10.16 -30.09 -16.38
CA ALA A 33 -8.90 -29.35 -16.50
C ALA A 33 -8.07 -29.34 -15.20
N ILE A 34 -8.71 -29.54 -14.04
CA ILE A 34 -8.00 -29.57 -12.74
C ILE A 34 -7.65 -30.98 -12.27
N VAL A 35 -8.04 -32.01 -12.99
CA VAL A 35 -7.70 -33.42 -12.67
C VAL A 35 -6.19 -33.61 -12.83
N GLY A 36 -5.53 -34.15 -11.79
CA GLY A 36 -4.10 -34.38 -11.74
C GLY A 36 -3.25 -33.10 -11.61
N LYS A 37 -3.86 -31.99 -11.22
CA LYS A 37 -3.17 -30.70 -11.02
C LYS A 37 -2.83 -30.46 -9.56
N HIS A 38 -1.56 -30.12 -9.30
CA HIS A 38 -1.09 -29.73 -7.96
C HIS A 38 -1.51 -28.31 -7.62
N ILE A 39 -2.12 -28.12 -6.46
CA ILE A 39 -2.49 -26.80 -5.91
C ILE A 39 -1.93 -26.63 -4.50
N MET A 40 -1.37 -25.45 -4.22
CA MET A 40 -0.75 -25.07 -2.95
C MET A 40 -1.39 -23.80 -2.40
N ASP A 41 -1.74 -23.83 -1.11
CA ASP A 41 -1.87 -22.60 -0.30
C ASP A 41 -0.72 -22.57 0.72
N ASN A 42 0.26 -21.69 0.51
CA ASN A 42 1.46 -21.62 1.33
C ASN A 42 1.33 -20.74 2.60
N SER A 43 0.11 -20.33 2.93
CA SER A 43 -0.27 -19.61 4.15
C SER A 43 -1.73 -19.89 4.49
N CYS A 44 -2.08 -21.19 4.59
CA CYS A 44 -3.45 -21.65 4.47
C CYS A 44 -4.38 -21.28 5.66
N GLY A 45 -3.84 -20.75 6.75
CA GLY A 45 -4.62 -20.37 7.91
C GLY A 45 -5.48 -21.50 8.46
N ASP A 46 -6.76 -21.25 8.62
CA ASP A 46 -7.75 -22.27 9.01
C ASP A 46 -8.36 -23.04 7.84
N GLY A 47 -7.81 -22.87 6.61
CA GLY A 47 -8.17 -23.65 5.43
C GLY A 47 -9.25 -23.05 4.55
N ALA A 48 -9.47 -21.75 4.59
CA ALA A 48 -10.53 -21.10 3.79
C ALA A 48 -10.40 -21.38 2.28
N PHE A 49 -9.21 -21.24 1.69
CA PHE A 49 -8.94 -21.60 0.29
C PHE A 49 -9.01 -23.11 0.09
N LEU A 50 -8.34 -23.88 0.92
CA LEU A 50 -8.23 -25.33 0.73
C LEU A 50 -9.57 -26.04 0.83
N THR A 51 -10.50 -25.58 1.66
CA THR A 51 -11.87 -26.15 1.73
C THR A 51 -12.62 -26.00 0.41
N GLU A 52 -12.57 -24.83 -0.22
CA GLU A 52 -13.19 -24.63 -1.53
C GLU A 52 -12.44 -25.38 -2.66
N VAL A 53 -11.10 -25.45 -2.57
CA VAL A 53 -10.27 -26.30 -3.45
C VAL A 53 -10.75 -27.76 -3.39
N VAL A 54 -10.92 -28.32 -2.19
CA VAL A 54 -11.39 -29.71 -1.99
C VAL A 54 -12.78 -29.91 -2.57
N ARG A 55 -13.68 -28.92 -2.41
CA ARG A 55 -15.02 -29.00 -2.99
C ARG A 55 -14.95 -29.12 -4.52
N ARG A 56 -14.21 -28.22 -5.19
CA ARG A 56 -14.06 -28.22 -6.66
C ARG A 56 -13.33 -29.46 -7.15
N PHE A 57 -12.31 -29.88 -6.42
CA PHE A 57 -11.52 -31.07 -6.74
C PHE A 57 -12.39 -32.34 -6.75
N ILE A 58 -13.14 -32.59 -5.66
CA ILE A 58 -14.02 -33.75 -5.56
C ILE A 58 -15.08 -33.73 -6.68
N GLY A 59 -15.69 -32.58 -6.95
CA GLY A 59 -16.67 -32.42 -8.04
C GLY A 59 -16.08 -32.76 -9.40
N ALA A 60 -14.89 -32.24 -9.73
CA ALA A 60 -14.21 -32.51 -10.99
C ALA A 60 -13.86 -34.00 -11.17
N TYR A 61 -13.31 -34.63 -10.14
CA TYR A 61 -12.95 -36.06 -10.19
C TYR A 61 -14.17 -36.96 -10.29
N ARG A 62 -15.27 -36.65 -9.60
CA ARG A 62 -16.55 -37.39 -9.73
C ARG A 62 -17.12 -37.25 -11.14
N SER A 63 -17.13 -36.05 -11.67
CA SER A 63 -17.57 -35.79 -13.05
C SER A 63 -16.74 -36.55 -14.10
N ALA A 64 -15.44 -36.72 -13.81
CA ALA A 64 -14.54 -37.55 -14.62
C ALA A 64 -14.64 -39.07 -14.37
N GLY A 65 -15.56 -39.52 -13.46
CA GLY A 65 -15.85 -40.94 -13.22
C GLY A 65 -14.90 -41.66 -12.27
N TYR A 66 -14.11 -40.95 -11.47
CA TYR A 66 -13.24 -41.56 -10.47
C TYR A 66 -14.01 -42.07 -9.26
N SER A 67 -13.56 -43.18 -8.68
CA SER A 67 -14.09 -43.73 -7.44
C SER A 67 -13.66 -42.90 -6.23
N ASP A 68 -14.41 -42.98 -5.12
CA ASP A 68 -14.09 -42.28 -3.88
C ASP A 68 -12.70 -42.62 -3.33
N ASP A 69 -12.22 -43.86 -3.48
CA ASP A 69 -10.86 -44.28 -3.11
C ASP A 69 -9.79 -43.59 -4.00
N ALA A 70 -10.04 -43.48 -5.30
CA ALA A 70 -9.16 -42.75 -6.20
C ALA A 70 -9.15 -41.25 -5.93
N ILE A 71 -10.30 -40.69 -5.58
CA ILE A 71 -10.42 -39.28 -5.17
C ILE A 71 -9.64 -39.03 -3.88
N LYS A 72 -9.75 -39.92 -2.90
CA LYS A 72 -8.96 -39.84 -1.66
C LYS A 72 -7.45 -39.79 -1.95
N GLN A 73 -6.93 -40.75 -2.72
CA GLN A 73 -5.50 -40.79 -3.10
C GLN A 73 -5.08 -39.54 -3.86
N ALA A 74 -5.95 -39.02 -4.72
CA ALA A 74 -5.69 -37.81 -5.46
C ALA A 74 -5.64 -36.56 -4.57
N LEU A 75 -6.52 -36.41 -3.58
CA LEU A 75 -6.49 -35.34 -2.58
C LEU A 75 -5.17 -35.35 -1.80
N GLU A 76 -4.72 -36.54 -1.36
CA GLU A 76 -3.47 -36.74 -0.64
C GLU A 76 -2.23 -36.37 -1.51
N THR A 77 -2.36 -36.47 -2.83
CA THR A 77 -1.26 -36.25 -3.79
C THR A 77 -1.19 -34.82 -4.31
N TYR A 78 -2.33 -34.20 -4.57
CA TYR A 78 -2.40 -32.98 -5.37
C TYR A 78 -2.81 -31.73 -4.58
N VAL A 79 -3.32 -31.84 -3.34
CA VAL A 79 -3.74 -30.71 -2.52
C VAL A 79 -2.73 -30.50 -1.38
N HIS A 80 -2.10 -29.31 -1.36
CA HIS A 80 -1.00 -28.99 -0.46
C HIS A 80 -1.28 -27.73 0.35
N GLY A 81 -0.80 -27.68 1.60
CA GLY A 81 -0.91 -26.52 2.46
C GLY A 81 0.28 -26.34 3.40
N ILE A 82 0.57 -25.10 3.75
CA ILE A 82 1.57 -24.77 4.79
C ILE A 82 0.96 -23.70 5.70
N GLU A 83 1.07 -23.89 7.01
CA GLU A 83 0.65 -22.93 8.02
C GLU A 83 1.65 -22.88 9.18
N LEU A 84 2.06 -21.67 9.56
CA LEU A 84 3.03 -21.46 10.66
C LEU A 84 2.38 -21.61 12.03
N ASP A 85 1.15 -21.12 12.20
CA ASP A 85 0.44 -21.15 13.48
C ASP A 85 -0.17 -22.52 13.74
N GLY A 86 0.24 -23.18 14.83
CA GLY A 86 -0.18 -24.55 15.16
C GLY A 86 -1.68 -24.68 15.47
N GLU A 87 -2.33 -23.62 15.99
CA GLU A 87 -3.80 -23.64 16.24
C GLU A 87 -4.55 -23.54 14.91
N ALA A 88 -4.12 -22.65 14.02
CA ALA A 88 -4.71 -22.50 12.70
C ALA A 88 -4.49 -23.75 11.84
N PHE A 89 -3.28 -24.33 11.86
CA PHE A 89 -2.99 -25.59 11.21
C PHE A 89 -3.92 -26.72 11.67
N THR A 90 -4.08 -26.89 12.99
CA THR A 90 -4.96 -27.93 13.54
C THR A 90 -6.40 -27.74 13.07
N LYS A 91 -6.86 -26.50 13.06
CA LYS A 91 -8.20 -26.14 12.61
C LYS A 91 -8.36 -26.35 11.10
N CYS A 92 -7.34 -26.05 10.29
CA CYS A 92 -7.33 -26.31 8.86
C CYS A 92 -7.53 -27.81 8.59
N VAL A 93 -6.70 -28.67 9.16
CA VAL A 93 -6.79 -30.13 8.98
C VAL A 93 -8.17 -30.65 9.42
N GLN A 94 -8.71 -30.15 10.54
CA GLN A 94 -10.05 -30.52 11.00
C GLN A 94 -11.13 -30.09 10.01
N ASN A 95 -11.11 -28.83 9.54
CA ASN A 95 -12.07 -28.29 8.57
C ASN A 95 -12.06 -29.10 7.26
N LEU A 96 -10.89 -29.41 6.73
CA LEU A 96 -10.74 -30.24 5.53
C LEU A 96 -11.30 -31.65 5.70
N THR A 97 -10.98 -32.26 6.86
CA THR A 97 -11.43 -33.63 7.20
C THR A 97 -12.96 -33.67 7.33
N ASP A 98 -13.53 -32.75 8.09
CA ASP A 98 -14.99 -32.69 8.28
C ASP A 98 -15.70 -32.44 6.96
N PHE A 99 -15.17 -31.56 6.12
CA PHE A 99 -15.74 -31.24 4.82
C PHE A 99 -15.65 -32.42 3.83
N ALA A 100 -14.49 -33.10 3.75
CA ALA A 100 -14.33 -34.28 2.91
C ALA A 100 -15.24 -35.43 3.36
N ASN A 101 -15.34 -35.66 4.68
CA ASN A 101 -16.25 -36.65 5.26
C ASN A 101 -17.72 -36.35 4.93
N LEU A 102 -18.15 -35.08 4.98
CA LEU A 102 -19.50 -34.64 4.58
C LEU A 102 -19.80 -35.01 3.11
N LEU A 103 -18.77 -34.96 2.27
CA LEU A 103 -18.85 -35.35 0.86
C LEU A 103 -18.62 -36.87 0.62
N GLY A 104 -18.47 -37.68 1.68
CA GLY A 104 -18.29 -39.12 1.59
C GLY A 104 -16.86 -39.61 1.36
N ILE A 105 -15.89 -38.71 1.31
CA ILE A 105 -14.46 -39.07 1.20
C ILE A 105 -13.83 -39.14 2.59
N VAL A 106 -13.61 -40.34 3.10
CA VAL A 106 -13.21 -40.58 4.49
C VAL A 106 -11.73 -40.95 4.62
N GLY A 107 -11.07 -40.47 5.67
CA GLY A 107 -9.72 -40.91 6.06
C GLY A 107 -8.63 -40.36 5.14
N VAL A 108 -8.77 -39.13 4.63
CA VAL A 108 -7.74 -38.44 3.83
C VAL A 108 -6.56 -38.05 4.72
N CYS A 109 -5.35 -38.40 4.29
CA CYS A 109 -4.09 -37.94 4.90
C CYS A 109 -3.61 -36.67 4.18
N TRP A 110 -3.97 -35.51 4.73
CA TRP A 110 -3.68 -34.23 4.10
C TRP A 110 -2.19 -33.89 4.05
N ASP A 111 -1.68 -33.47 2.88
CA ASP A 111 -0.34 -32.85 2.77
C ASP A 111 -0.43 -31.36 3.18
N VAL A 112 -0.75 -31.14 4.44
CA VAL A 112 -0.74 -29.83 5.09
C VAL A 112 0.32 -29.85 6.17
N ASN A 113 1.25 -28.89 6.16
CA ASN A 113 2.42 -28.88 7.01
C ASN A 113 2.41 -27.71 8.01
N ASN A 114 2.58 -27.99 9.30
CA ASN A 114 2.80 -26.94 10.30
C ASN A 114 4.27 -26.50 10.28
N ALA A 115 4.58 -25.49 9.46
CA ALA A 115 5.95 -25.05 9.21
C ALA A 115 6.01 -23.58 8.77
N ASP A 116 7.20 -22.99 8.86
CA ASP A 116 7.50 -21.69 8.25
C ASP A 116 7.68 -21.87 6.74
N ALA A 117 6.69 -21.45 5.95
CA ALA A 117 6.70 -21.58 4.49
C ALA A 117 7.93 -20.94 3.86
N LEU A 118 8.41 -19.81 4.42
CA LEU A 118 9.58 -19.10 3.91
C LEU A 118 10.91 -19.85 4.10
N LYS A 119 10.90 -20.97 4.80
CA LYS A 119 12.06 -21.88 4.99
C LYS A 119 11.91 -23.20 4.24
N GLN A 120 10.79 -23.40 3.53
CA GLN A 120 10.53 -24.65 2.80
C GLN A 120 11.10 -24.59 1.37
N THR A 121 11.75 -25.67 0.95
CA THR A 121 12.33 -25.79 -0.40
C THR A 121 11.78 -26.99 -1.18
N GLN A 122 10.98 -27.83 -0.55
CA GLN A 122 10.53 -29.13 -1.08
C GLN A 122 9.54 -29.03 -2.24
N TYR A 123 8.87 -27.90 -2.41
CA TYR A 123 7.83 -27.73 -3.44
C TYR A 123 8.32 -26.96 -4.69
N SER A 124 9.65 -26.94 -4.96
CA SER A 124 10.23 -26.22 -6.09
C SER A 124 9.65 -26.67 -7.41
N ALA A 125 9.13 -25.72 -8.21
CA ALA A 125 8.59 -25.93 -9.55
C ALA A 125 7.62 -27.13 -9.66
N GLY A 126 6.87 -27.40 -8.58
CA GLY A 126 5.96 -28.56 -8.49
C GLY A 126 4.48 -28.22 -8.68
N MET A 127 4.07 -26.96 -8.52
CA MET A 127 2.68 -26.57 -8.43
C MET A 127 2.13 -26.05 -9.78
N ASP A 128 0.94 -26.53 -10.16
CA ASP A 128 0.18 -25.96 -11.26
C ASP A 128 -0.53 -24.69 -10.82
N TYR A 129 -0.97 -24.64 -9.55
CA TYR A 129 -1.63 -23.50 -8.93
C TYR A 129 -0.99 -23.18 -7.58
N VAL A 130 -0.72 -21.90 -7.33
CA VAL A 130 -0.39 -21.40 -5.99
C VAL A 130 -1.39 -20.30 -5.66
N VAL A 131 -2.19 -20.49 -4.62
CA VAL A 131 -3.27 -19.57 -4.26
C VAL A 131 -3.20 -19.20 -2.79
N GLY A 132 -3.85 -18.12 -2.38
CA GLY A 132 -3.92 -17.78 -0.96
C GLY A 132 -4.07 -16.30 -0.67
N ASN A 133 -4.03 -16.00 0.63
CA ASN A 133 -4.03 -14.66 1.19
C ASN A 133 -2.82 -14.52 2.14
N PRO A 134 -1.62 -14.21 1.63
CA PRO A 134 -0.40 -14.09 2.43
C PRO A 134 -0.51 -13.06 3.54
N PRO A 135 0.26 -13.20 4.65
CA PRO A 135 0.17 -12.29 5.80
C PRO A 135 0.65 -10.86 5.48
N TYR A 136 -0.14 -9.84 5.93
CA TYR A 136 0.13 -8.41 5.74
C TYR A 136 0.88 -7.81 6.94
N VAL A 137 2.11 -8.26 7.17
CA VAL A 137 2.90 -7.85 8.33
C VAL A 137 4.20 -7.18 7.87
N ARG A 138 4.50 -6.03 8.46
CA ARG A 138 5.78 -5.35 8.21
C ARG A 138 6.93 -6.09 8.87
N VAL A 139 8.06 -6.19 8.19
CA VAL A 139 9.23 -6.96 8.62
C VAL A 139 9.71 -6.62 10.03
N HIS A 140 9.63 -5.34 10.46
CA HIS A 140 10.05 -4.96 11.82
C HIS A 140 9.11 -5.42 12.96
N ASN A 141 7.91 -5.89 12.62
CA ASN A 141 6.94 -6.42 13.58
C ASN A 141 6.96 -7.96 13.69
N ILE A 142 7.88 -8.63 12.98
CA ILE A 142 7.93 -10.07 12.90
C ILE A 142 9.09 -10.58 13.76
N SER A 143 8.87 -11.73 14.44
CA SER A 143 9.92 -12.48 15.15
C SER A 143 10.94 -13.14 14.20
N THR A 144 10.59 -13.27 12.92
CA THR A 144 11.47 -13.80 11.88
C THR A 144 12.61 -12.83 11.62
N ASP A 145 13.84 -13.33 11.55
CA ASP A 145 15.03 -12.53 11.30
C ASP A 145 14.91 -11.73 9.98
N ALA A 146 14.79 -10.41 10.10
CA ALA A 146 14.72 -9.48 8.94
C ALA A 146 15.94 -9.63 8.01
N LYS A 147 17.10 -10.04 8.57
CA LYS A 147 18.31 -10.33 7.81
C LYS A 147 18.13 -11.58 6.94
N PHE A 148 17.52 -12.63 7.49
CA PHE A 148 17.20 -13.85 6.72
C PHE A 148 16.33 -13.52 5.51
N LEU A 149 15.26 -12.76 5.70
CA LEU A 149 14.34 -12.37 4.61
C LEU A 149 15.07 -11.59 3.51
N LYS A 150 15.83 -10.56 3.86
CA LYS A 150 16.58 -9.75 2.89
C LYS A 150 17.69 -10.52 2.17
N THR A 151 18.25 -11.56 2.80
CA THR A 151 19.28 -12.38 2.20
C THR A 151 18.69 -13.36 1.20
N ASN A 152 17.59 -14.02 1.53
CA ASN A 152 17.02 -15.12 0.75
C ASN A 152 15.93 -14.69 -0.23
N TYR A 153 15.28 -13.53 0.00
CA TYR A 153 14.19 -13.02 -0.85
C TYR A 153 14.56 -11.68 -1.46
N SER A 154 14.68 -11.65 -2.78
CA SER A 154 15.09 -10.44 -3.52
C SER A 154 14.05 -9.34 -3.43
N PHE A 155 12.75 -9.66 -3.43
CA PHE A 155 11.66 -8.69 -3.32
C PHE A 155 11.60 -7.97 -1.97
N MET A 156 12.37 -8.46 -0.97
CA MET A 156 12.45 -7.86 0.37
C MET A 156 13.58 -6.86 0.55
N ARG A 157 14.42 -6.62 -0.48
CA ARG A 157 15.67 -5.83 -0.34
C ARG A 157 15.48 -4.32 -0.31
N GLU A 158 14.33 -3.82 -0.79
CA GLU A 158 14.07 -2.38 -0.83
C GLU A 158 13.07 -1.91 0.21
N GLY A 159 13.32 -0.71 0.75
CA GLY A 159 12.39 0.01 1.63
C GLY A 159 12.03 -0.73 2.92
N MET A 160 10.88 -0.36 3.49
CA MET A 160 10.21 -1.08 4.59
C MET A 160 9.23 -2.06 3.99
N SER A 161 9.72 -3.27 3.68
CA SER A 161 8.96 -4.28 2.98
C SER A 161 7.94 -4.98 3.89
N ASP A 162 6.81 -5.33 3.31
CA ASP A 162 5.78 -6.16 3.93
C ASP A 162 5.99 -7.64 3.52
N LEU A 163 5.65 -8.57 4.39
CA LEU A 163 5.95 -10.00 4.25
C LEU A 163 5.34 -10.63 2.99
N TYR A 164 4.18 -10.15 2.52
CA TYR A 164 3.53 -10.67 1.31
C TYR A 164 4.43 -10.62 0.06
N LEU A 165 5.42 -9.70 0.00
CA LEU A 165 6.38 -9.67 -1.10
C LEU A 165 7.28 -10.91 -1.13
N ALA A 166 7.72 -11.42 0.05
CA ALA A 166 8.44 -12.68 0.12
C ALA A 166 7.58 -13.87 -0.32
N PHE A 167 6.28 -13.84 -0.02
CA PHE A 167 5.33 -14.87 -0.45
C PHE A 167 5.10 -14.88 -1.95
N PHE A 168 5.11 -13.73 -2.64
CA PHE A 168 5.12 -13.71 -4.11
C PHE A 168 6.35 -14.43 -4.69
N GLU A 169 7.55 -14.15 -4.15
CA GLU A 169 8.78 -14.79 -4.60
C GLU A 169 8.77 -16.30 -4.30
N LEU A 170 8.31 -16.69 -3.11
CA LEU A 170 8.13 -18.10 -2.73
C LEU A 170 7.12 -18.81 -3.63
N GLY A 171 5.96 -18.20 -3.87
CA GLY A 171 4.92 -18.78 -4.73
C GLY A 171 5.41 -19.00 -6.16
N LEU A 172 6.15 -18.04 -6.71
CA LEU A 172 6.80 -18.18 -8.04
C LEU A 172 7.87 -19.28 -8.03
N TYR A 173 8.61 -19.47 -6.92
CA TYR A 173 9.56 -20.57 -6.78
C TYR A 173 8.86 -21.94 -6.79
N MET A 174 7.70 -22.06 -6.14
CA MET A 174 6.89 -23.29 -6.08
C MET A 174 6.20 -23.60 -7.42
N LEU A 175 5.92 -22.59 -8.23
CA LEU A 175 5.13 -22.68 -9.44
C LEU A 175 5.89 -23.38 -10.56
N LYS A 176 5.20 -24.25 -11.32
CA LYS A 176 5.67 -24.76 -12.63
C LYS A 176 5.76 -23.62 -13.64
N ASP A 177 6.49 -23.82 -14.74
CA ASP A 177 6.59 -22.80 -15.80
C ASP A 177 5.24 -22.51 -16.48
N THR A 178 4.33 -23.49 -16.51
CA THR A 178 2.98 -23.37 -17.06
C THR A 178 1.91 -23.08 -15.99
N GLY A 179 2.35 -22.90 -14.74
CA GLY A 179 1.43 -22.69 -13.61
C GLY A 179 0.96 -21.25 -13.46
N ILE A 180 -0.04 -21.05 -12.61
CA ILE A 180 -0.58 -19.74 -12.27
C ILE A 180 -0.59 -19.53 -10.76
N LEU A 181 -0.14 -18.35 -10.34
CA LEU A 181 -0.20 -17.89 -8.97
C LEU A 181 -1.32 -16.86 -8.84
N GLY A 182 -2.19 -17.00 -7.84
CA GLY A 182 -3.28 -16.07 -7.56
C GLY A 182 -3.36 -15.71 -6.09
N TYR A 183 -3.03 -14.45 -5.74
CA TYR A 183 -3.07 -13.98 -4.36
C TYR A 183 -3.98 -12.78 -4.17
N VAL A 184 -4.58 -12.69 -2.98
CA VAL A 184 -5.13 -11.44 -2.44
C VAL A 184 -4.05 -10.79 -1.60
N THR A 185 -3.63 -9.56 -1.92
CA THR A 185 -2.54 -8.86 -1.22
C THR A 185 -2.80 -7.36 -1.15
N PRO A 186 -2.05 -6.62 -0.29
CA PRO A 186 -2.05 -5.17 -0.38
C PRO A 186 -1.67 -4.67 -1.79
N SER A 187 -2.43 -3.72 -2.32
CA SER A 187 -2.16 -3.08 -3.63
C SER A 187 -0.98 -2.09 -3.58
N SER A 188 -0.43 -1.84 -2.39
CA SER A 188 0.65 -0.86 -2.18
C SER A 188 1.91 -1.13 -3.03
N TYR A 189 2.14 -2.35 -3.48
CA TYR A 189 3.25 -2.65 -4.37
C TYR A 189 3.14 -1.95 -5.73
N PHE A 190 1.97 -1.50 -6.16
CA PHE A 190 1.79 -0.77 -7.41
C PHE A 190 2.68 0.48 -7.50
N ASN A 191 2.88 1.19 -6.38
CA ASN A 191 3.56 2.48 -6.38
C ASN A 191 4.54 2.72 -5.21
N SER A 192 4.60 1.83 -4.21
CA SER A 192 5.49 2.00 -3.06
C SER A 192 6.95 1.75 -3.43
N LYS A 193 7.88 2.36 -2.67
CA LYS A 193 9.32 2.07 -2.81
C LYS A 193 9.62 0.60 -2.51
N ALA A 194 8.99 0.02 -1.52
CA ALA A 194 9.20 -1.38 -1.13
C ALA A 194 8.83 -2.38 -2.23
N GLY A 195 7.84 -2.05 -3.07
CA GLY A 195 7.43 -2.88 -4.21
C GLY A 195 8.32 -2.75 -5.46
N GLY A 196 9.40 -1.96 -5.42
CA GLY A 196 10.21 -1.64 -6.62
C GLY A 196 10.77 -2.86 -7.33
N ILE A 197 11.47 -3.74 -6.60
CA ILE A 197 12.08 -4.95 -7.19
C ILE A 197 11.00 -5.90 -7.71
N PHE A 198 9.87 -6.05 -7.01
CA PHE A 198 8.76 -6.88 -7.46
C PHE A 198 8.12 -6.33 -8.74
N ARG A 199 7.92 -5.00 -8.84
CA ARG A 199 7.46 -4.38 -10.09
C ARG A 199 8.46 -4.58 -11.24
N ASP A 200 9.76 -4.46 -10.98
CA ASP A 200 10.81 -4.72 -11.97
C ASP A 200 10.74 -6.16 -12.50
N TYR A 201 10.46 -7.14 -11.61
CA TYR A 201 10.24 -8.52 -12.01
C TYR A 201 9.01 -8.64 -12.92
N ILE A 202 7.88 -8.07 -12.50
CA ILE A 202 6.64 -8.07 -13.31
C ILE A 202 6.86 -7.46 -14.69
N ILE A 203 7.51 -6.29 -14.74
CA ILE A 203 7.68 -5.53 -15.99
C ILE A 203 8.65 -6.22 -16.94
N ARG A 204 9.80 -6.69 -16.43
CA ARG A 204 10.83 -7.33 -17.28
C ARG A 204 10.41 -8.70 -17.77
N GLY A 205 9.78 -9.49 -16.90
CA GLY A 205 9.32 -10.85 -17.23
C GLY A 205 7.92 -10.88 -17.84
N ARG A 206 7.23 -9.71 -17.97
CA ARG A 206 5.83 -9.63 -18.42
C ARG A 206 4.93 -10.66 -17.71
N SER A 207 5.24 -10.92 -16.43
CA SER A 207 4.67 -12.03 -15.67
C SER A 207 3.26 -11.76 -15.13
N LEU A 208 2.77 -10.51 -15.21
CA LEU A 208 1.43 -10.14 -14.75
C LEU A 208 0.38 -10.62 -15.76
N HIS A 209 -0.54 -11.47 -15.29
CA HIS A 209 -1.63 -12.01 -16.08
C HIS A 209 -2.95 -11.28 -15.83
N THR A 210 -3.29 -11.07 -14.55
CA THR A 210 -4.57 -10.45 -14.17
C THR A 210 -4.42 -9.58 -12.92
N VAL A 211 -5.12 -8.45 -12.88
CA VAL A 211 -5.30 -7.61 -11.69
C VAL A 211 -6.77 -7.34 -11.48
N VAL A 212 -7.26 -7.50 -10.24
CA VAL A 212 -8.54 -6.95 -9.79
C VAL A 212 -8.24 -5.87 -8.76
N ASP A 213 -8.56 -4.62 -9.07
CA ASP A 213 -8.38 -3.49 -8.16
C ASP A 213 -9.64 -3.25 -7.33
N PHE A 214 -9.49 -3.28 -6.02
CA PHE A 214 -10.60 -3.07 -5.08
C PHE A 214 -10.90 -1.58 -4.82
N GLY A 215 -10.08 -0.68 -5.34
CA GLY A 215 -10.26 0.75 -5.12
C GLY A 215 -10.33 1.09 -3.63
N HIS A 216 -11.43 1.73 -3.23
CA HIS A 216 -11.68 2.08 -1.83
C HIS A 216 -12.28 0.95 -0.98
N TYR A 217 -12.76 -0.11 -1.59
CA TYR A 217 -13.36 -1.22 -0.86
C TYR A 217 -12.31 -1.99 -0.06
N GLN A 218 -12.61 -2.23 1.21
CA GLN A 218 -11.75 -2.93 2.15
C GLN A 218 -12.47 -4.18 2.65
N PRO A 219 -12.22 -5.35 2.05
CA PRO A 219 -12.91 -6.60 2.39
C PRO A 219 -12.54 -7.14 3.77
N PHE A 220 -11.48 -6.58 4.38
CA PHE A 220 -10.98 -7.01 5.67
C PHE A 220 -11.15 -5.91 6.73
N SER A 221 -11.18 -6.28 8.01
CA SER A 221 -11.24 -5.33 9.14
C SER A 221 -9.98 -4.45 9.28
N ALA A 222 -8.90 -4.78 8.57
CA ALA A 222 -7.70 -3.96 8.49
C ALA A 222 -7.87 -2.83 7.46
N THR A 223 -7.33 -1.65 7.76
CA THR A 223 -7.38 -0.46 6.87
C THR A 223 -6.38 -0.57 5.71
N THR A 224 -6.38 -1.71 5.01
CA THR A 224 -5.44 -2.00 3.91
C THR A 224 -6.22 -2.13 2.61
N TYR A 225 -5.82 -1.41 1.58
CA TYR A 225 -6.34 -1.55 0.23
C TYR A 225 -5.68 -2.76 -0.42
N VAL A 226 -6.48 -3.58 -1.05
CA VAL A 226 -6.04 -4.87 -1.60
C VAL A 226 -6.26 -4.94 -3.10
N ALA A 227 -5.59 -5.90 -3.72
CA ALA A 227 -5.83 -6.33 -5.09
C ALA A 227 -5.76 -7.87 -5.16
N ILE A 228 -6.50 -8.48 -6.08
CA ILE A 228 -6.19 -9.83 -6.53
C ILE A 228 -5.17 -9.68 -7.64
N THR A 229 -4.07 -10.43 -7.52
CA THR A 229 -2.96 -10.41 -8.48
C THR A 229 -2.68 -11.83 -8.96
N LEU A 230 -2.79 -12.05 -10.28
CA LEU A 230 -2.40 -13.30 -10.89
C LEU A 230 -1.09 -13.13 -11.65
N LEU A 231 -0.18 -14.05 -11.41
CA LEU A 231 1.13 -14.10 -12.09
C LEU A 231 1.33 -15.45 -12.79
N THR A 232 2.04 -15.42 -13.91
CA THR A 232 2.57 -16.59 -14.61
C THR A 232 4.08 -16.44 -14.81
N LYS A 233 4.80 -17.54 -15.02
CA LYS A 233 6.21 -17.48 -15.44
C LYS A 233 6.35 -17.23 -16.95
N ALA A 234 5.35 -17.60 -17.72
CA ALA A 234 5.28 -17.26 -19.14
C ALA A 234 5.08 -15.74 -19.32
N GLU A 235 5.66 -15.19 -20.37
CA GLU A 235 5.44 -13.80 -20.75
C GLU A 235 4.01 -13.61 -21.25
N ASN A 236 3.34 -12.57 -20.77
CA ASN A 236 2.02 -12.16 -21.23
C ASN A 236 2.15 -10.92 -22.11
N ASP A 237 1.48 -10.92 -23.27
CA ASP A 237 1.44 -9.74 -24.14
C ASP A 237 0.58 -8.64 -23.53
N THR A 238 -0.49 -9.02 -22.89
CA THR A 238 -1.49 -8.13 -22.28
C THR A 238 -1.84 -8.56 -20.86
N VAL A 239 -2.48 -7.66 -20.11
CA VAL A 239 -2.93 -7.89 -18.74
C VAL A 239 -4.45 -7.73 -18.69
N ASN A 240 -5.14 -8.69 -18.07
CA ASN A 240 -6.56 -8.56 -17.76
C ASN A 240 -6.73 -7.70 -16.53
N TYR A 241 -7.40 -6.58 -16.66
CA TYR A 241 -7.72 -5.68 -15.56
C TYR A 241 -9.21 -5.69 -15.26
N TYR A 242 -9.55 -5.76 -13.99
CA TYR A 242 -10.91 -5.66 -13.47
C TYR A 242 -10.97 -4.66 -12.33
N GLU A 243 -12.12 -4.02 -12.19
CA GLU A 243 -12.53 -3.33 -10.96
C GLU A 243 -13.35 -4.31 -10.11
N TYR A 244 -13.35 -4.12 -8.80
CA TYR A 244 -14.15 -4.95 -7.91
C TYR A 244 -15.46 -4.28 -7.55
N ASP A 245 -16.58 -4.96 -7.77
CA ASP A 245 -17.89 -4.51 -7.32
C ASP A 245 -18.17 -5.04 -5.91
N GLU A 246 -18.27 -4.12 -4.94
CA GLU A 246 -18.48 -4.44 -3.53
C GLU A 246 -19.89 -4.95 -3.22
N PHE A 247 -20.88 -4.64 -4.06
CA PHE A 247 -22.27 -5.06 -3.89
C PHE A 247 -22.52 -6.45 -4.50
N GLU A 248 -21.98 -6.69 -5.70
CA GLU A 248 -22.07 -7.96 -6.39
C GLU A 248 -21.01 -8.97 -5.93
N HIS A 249 -20.03 -8.51 -5.15
CA HIS A 249 -18.89 -9.30 -4.65
C HIS A 249 -18.11 -10.02 -5.75
N LYS A 250 -17.91 -9.37 -6.91
CA LYS A 250 -17.23 -9.96 -8.07
C LYS A 250 -16.41 -8.94 -8.86
N PRO A 251 -15.43 -9.43 -9.67
CA PRO A 251 -14.75 -8.61 -10.67
C PRO A 251 -15.71 -8.14 -11.77
N VAL A 252 -15.62 -6.86 -12.14
CA VAL A 252 -16.43 -6.20 -13.17
C VAL A 252 -15.55 -5.33 -14.06
N ASN A 253 -16.11 -4.70 -15.09
CA ASN A 253 -15.44 -3.73 -15.95
C ASN A 253 -14.13 -4.26 -16.56
N HIS A 254 -14.18 -5.50 -17.10
CA HIS A 254 -13.02 -6.14 -17.73
C HIS A 254 -12.43 -5.28 -18.86
N ARG A 255 -11.13 -5.05 -18.76
CA ARG A 255 -10.30 -4.41 -19.80
C ARG A 255 -9.06 -5.22 -20.03
N VAL A 256 -8.62 -5.26 -21.28
CA VAL A 256 -7.32 -5.83 -21.67
C VAL A 256 -6.36 -4.67 -21.89
N LEU A 257 -5.24 -4.64 -21.19
CA LEU A 257 -4.27 -3.56 -21.18
C LEU A 257 -2.92 -4.04 -21.72
N ASP A 258 -2.30 -3.25 -22.58
CA ASP A 258 -0.89 -3.43 -22.93
C ASP A 258 0.01 -2.94 -21.79
N PHE A 259 1.21 -3.48 -21.65
CA PHE A 259 2.14 -3.05 -20.59
C PHE A 259 2.48 -1.55 -20.66
N GLY A 260 2.47 -0.95 -21.84
CA GLY A 260 2.63 0.48 -22.01
C GLY A 260 1.49 1.33 -21.44
N ASP A 261 0.29 0.76 -21.28
CA ASP A 261 -0.90 1.49 -20.83
C ASP A 261 -0.89 1.75 -19.31
N PHE A 262 -0.22 0.91 -18.51
CA PHE A 262 -0.25 1.01 -17.05
C PHE A 262 1.12 1.10 -16.38
N VAL A 263 2.23 0.91 -17.12
CA VAL A 263 3.60 1.06 -16.61
C VAL A 263 4.11 2.46 -16.87
N THR A 264 4.46 3.19 -15.80
CA THR A 264 5.04 4.54 -15.93
C THR A 264 6.54 4.50 -16.18
N ASP A 265 7.14 5.61 -16.65
CA ASP A 265 8.60 5.76 -16.77
C ASP A 265 9.34 5.54 -15.45
N SER A 266 8.70 5.89 -14.32
CA SER A 266 9.20 5.62 -12.96
C SER A 266 8.93 4.19 -12.49
N ARG A 267 8.44 3.31 -13.38
CA ARG A 267 8.11 1.91 -13.12
C ARG A 267 7.07 1.70 -12.01
N GLN A 268 6.13 2.62 -11.90
CA GLN A 268 4.92 2.41 -11.11
C GLN A 268 3.85 1.75 -11.98
N LEU A 269 2.96 0.98 -11.36
CA LEU A 269 1.82 0.37 -12.04
C LEU A 269 0.59 1.23 -11.74
N LEU A 270 0.03 1.83 -12.77
CA LEU A 270 -1.17 2.66 -12.67
C LEU A 270 -2.30 1.99 -13.45
N PHE A 271 -3.19 1.35 -12.74
CA PHE A 271 -4.42 0.77 -13.27
C PHE A 271 -5.55 1.76 -13.03
N GLY A 272 -5.88 2.58 -13.96
CA GLY A 272 -6.88 3.61 -13.77
C GLY A 272 -7.74 3.86 -15.01
N SER A 273 -8.54 4.90 -14.97
CA SER A 273 -9.40 5.34 -16.04
C SER A 273 -8.63 5.71 -17.32
N ARG A 274 -9.34 6.10 -18.38
CA ARG A 274 -8.82 6.54 -19.69
C ARG A 274 -7.74 7.64 -19.64
N GLU A 275 -7.48 8.23 -18.47
CA GLU A 275 -6.55 9.33 -18.24
C GLU A 275 -5.14 8.88 -17.85
N VAL A 276 -4.87 7.56 -17.82
CA VAL A 276 -3.54 7.03 -17.46
C VAL A 276 -2.44 7.60 -18.36
N SER A 277 -2.68 7.75 -19.66
CA SER A 277 -1.70 8.33 -20.60
C SER A 277 -1.35 9.79 -20.25
N GLN A 278 -2.32 10.59 -19.82
CA GLN A 278 -2.07 11.97 -19.37
C GLN A 278 -1.31 11.98 -18.04
N THR A 279 -1.68 11.12 -17.11
CA THR A 279 -0.98 10.98 -15.83
C THR A 279 0.46 10.53 -16.03
N GLN A 280 0.72 9.57 -16.94
CA GLN A 280 2.07 9.17 -17.32
C GLN A 280 2.87 10.34 -17.89
N ALA A 281 2.29 11.13 -18.80
CA ALA A 281 2.94 12.32 -19.35
C ALA A 281 3.30 13.36 -18.27
N ILE A 282 2.42 13.55 -17.27
CA ILE A 282 2.67 14.42 -16.13
C ILE A 282 3.83 13.87 -15.28
N LEU A 283 3.81 12.58 -14.94
CA LEU A 283 4.85 11.97 -14.11
C LEU A 283 6.23 11.92 -14.81
N ALA A 284 6.25 11.84 -16.14
CA ALA A 284 7.46 11.89 -16.96
C ALA A 284 8.03 13.33 -17.13
N SER A 285 7.30 14.36 -16.72
CA SER A 285 7.63 15.77 -16.99
C SER A 285 8.68 16.38 -16.03
N GLU A 286 9.51 15.60 -15.37
CA GLU A 286 10.53 16.08 -14.37
C GLU A 286 11.49 17.15 -14.92
N GLY A 287 11.75 17.16 -16.21
CA GLY A 287 12.65 18.11 -16.88
C GLY A 287 12.05 19.49 -17.22
N LEU A 288 10.78 19.72 -16.97
CA LEU A 288 10.12 20.99 -17.27
C LEU A 288 10.58 22.13 -16.34
N PRO A 289 10.53 23.41 -16.82
CA PRO A 289 10.82 24.57 -15.98
C PRO A 289 9.98 24.60 -14.70
N LYS A 290 10.64 24.86 -13.57
CA LYS A 290 9.99 24.86 -12.24
C LYS A 290 9.37 26.23 -11.95
N LYS A 291 8.14 26.47 -12.37
CA LYS A 291 7.34 27.64 -11.97
C LYS A 291 6.76 27.51 -10.56
N CYS A 292 6.55 26.28 -10.11
CA CYS A 292 6.09 25.95 -8.77
C CYS A 292 7.06 24.99 -8.09
N VAL A 293 7.37 25.25 -6.82
CA VAL A 293 8.12 24.34 -5.94
C VAL A 293 7.20 23.93 -4.81
N VAL A 294 6.90 22.65 -4.70
CA VAL A 294 5.99 22.10 -3.67
C VAL A 294 6.80 21.34 -2.61
N LYS A 295 6.50 21.62 -1.35
CA LYS A 295 7.19 21.01 -0.22
C LYS A 295 6.18 20.57 0.85
N ASN A 296 6.65 19.67 1.73
CA ASN A 296 5.89 19.27 2.91
C ASN A 296 5.99 20.35 4.00
N GLY A 297 4.89 20.51 4.74
CA GLY A 297 4.84 21.39 5.90
C GLY A 297 5.78 20.98 7.03
N ILE A 298 5.87 21.81 8.04
CA ILE A 298 6.68 21.61 9.26
C ILE A 298 6.27 20.31 9.94
N THR A 299 7.25 19.60 10.48
CA THR A 299 7.06 18.36 11.25
C THR A 299 7.79 18.47 12.58
N THR A 300 7.04 18.66 13.65
CA THR A 300 7.59 18.89 15.01
C THR A 300 7.91 17.57 15.73
N LEU A 301 7.21 16.48 15.41
CA LEU A 301 7.13 15.19 16.12
C LEU A 301 6.58 15.30 17.56
N LEU A 302 6.04 16.47 17.93
CA LEU A 302 5.30 16.69 19.17
C LEU A 302 4.42 17.94 19.03
N ASP A 303 3.41 17.88 18.14
CA ASP A 303 2.60 19.04 17.77
C ASP A 303 1.93 19.67 19.01
N GLU A 304 1.43 18.90 19.96
CA GLU A 304 0.81 19.41 21.19
C GLU A 304 1.72 20.31 22.06
N PHE A 305 3.05 20.15 21.95
CA PHE A 305 4.01 21.04 22.57
C PHE A 305 4.21 22.31 21.76
N PHE A 306 4.48 22.15 20.44
CA PHE A 306 4.86 23.27 19.59
C PHE A 306 3.70 24.12 19.09
N ILE A 307 2.51 23.53 18.95
CA ILE A 307 1.37 24.15 18.27
C ILE A 307 0.15 24.20 19.19
N SER A 308 -0.44 25.39 19.36
CA SER A 308 -1.69 25.59 20.10
C SER A 308 -2.23 26.99 19.83
N GLU A 309 -3.54 27.16 19.83
CA GLU A 309 -4.21 28.47 19.80
C GLU A 309 -3.91 29.33 21.06
N THR A 310 -3.61 28.67 22.19
CA THR A 310 -3.39 29.30 23.50
C THR A 310 -1.96 29.71 23.77
N LEU A 311 -1.02 29.51 22.83
CA LEU A 311 0.36 29.94 23.00
C LEU A 311 0.45 31.46 23.18
N PRO A 312 1.39 31.97 24.03
CA PRO A 312 1.57 33.38 24.25
C PRO A 312 2.05 34.11 22.97
N CYS A 313 1.77 35.42 22.89
CA CYS A 313 2.31 36.27 21.82
C CYS A 313 3.72 36.71 22.21
N THR A 314 4.73 35.98 21.82
CA THR A 314 6.14 36.32 22.05
C THR A 314 6.92 36.34 20.73
N GLN A 315 8.15 36.86 20.75
CA GLN A 315 9.02 36.87 19.57
C GLN A 315 9.40 35.48 19.07
N PHE A 316 9.19 34.42 19.87
CA PHE A 316 9.48 33.03 19.55
C PHE A 316 8.25 32.25 19.08
N VAL A 317 7.11 32.92 18.91
CA VAL A 317 5.85 32.31 18.49
C VAL A 317 5.37 32.97 17.21
N ILE A 318 5.18 32.16 16.19
CA ILE A 318 4.69 32.59 14.87
C ILE A 318 3.28 32.04 14.59
N PRO A 319 2.48 32.66 13.72
CA PRO A 319 1.28 32.04 13.20
C PRO A 319 1.65 30.84 12.32
N ILE A 320 0.83 29.78 12.43
CA ILE A 320 0.96 28.57 11.62
C ILE A 320 -0.39 28.13 11.09
N LEU A 321 -0.44 27.72 9.84
CA LEU A 321 -1.66 27.22 9.19
C LEU A 321 -1.64 25.69 9.13
N LYS A 322 -2.74 25.06 9.56
CA LYS A 322 -2.99 23.64 9.34
C LYS A 322 -3.60 23.45 7.96
N ALA A 323 -2.79 23.02 7.00
CA ALA A 323 -3.21 22.93 5.60
C ALA A 323 -4.40 21.98 5.38
N SER A 324 -4.54 20.91 6.18
CA SER A 324 -5.64 19.95 6.08
C SER A 324 -7.00 20.52 6.47
N THR A 325 -7.05 21.52 7.36
CA THR A 325 -8.29 22.14 7.83
C THR A 325 -8.47 23.58 7.38
N GLY A 326 -7.39 24.30 7.07
CA GLY A 326 -7.37 25.74 6.85
C GLY A 326 -7.39 26.57 8.13
N ALA A 327 -7.23 25.93 9.29
CA ALA A 327 -7.25 26.62 10.59
C ALA A 327 -5.89 27.28 10.91
N TRP A 328 -5.94 28.48 11.49
CA TRP A 328 -4.77 29.20 11.98
C TRP A 328 -4.58 28.92 13.47
N GLU A 329 -3.34 28.64 13.83
CA GLU A 329 -2.89 28.39 15.20
C GLU A 329 -1.59 29.16 15.44
N ARG A 330 -1.01 29.01 16.63
CA ARG A 330 0.31 29.58 16.99
C ARG A 330 1.31 28.44 17.15
N CYS A 331 2.57 28.74 16.80
CA CYS A 331 3.64 27.74 16.85
C CYS A 331 4.88 28.33 17.53
N ILE A 332 5.43 27.64 18.52
CA ILE A 332 6.78 27.93 19.04
C ILE A 332 7.74 27.65 17.90
N TYR A 333 8.50 28.68 17.50
CA TYR A 333 9.42 28.61 16.38
C TYR A 333 10.86 28.90 16.87
N PRO A 334 11.63 27.86 17.24
CA PRO A 334 12.96 28.02 17.85
C PRO A 334 14.06 28.32 16.83
N TYR A 335 13.76 29.11 15.80
CA TYR A 335 14.68 29.47 14.72
C TYR A 335 14.61 30.98 14.42
N ASN A 336 15.70 31.51 13.90
CA ASN A 336 15.73 32.86 13.35
C ASN A 336 15.13 32.91 11.92
N GLU A 337 15.07 34.11 11.33
CA GLU A 337 14.53 34.34 9.98
C GLU A 337 15.25 33.55 8.89
N ASN A 338 16.52 33.19 9.11
CA ASN A 338 17.31 32.37 8.18
C ASN A 338 17.12 30.85 8.41
N GLY A 339 16.24 30.46 9.33
CA GLY A 339 15.99 29.06 9.69
C GLY A 339 17.13 28.41 10.46
N ARG A 340 18.00 29.20 11.14
CA ARG A 340 19.03 28.69 12.04
C ARG A 340 18.48 28.60 13.45
N PRO A 341 18.80 27.53 14.21
CA PRO A 341 18.37 27.40 15.59
C PRO A 341 18.78 28.59 16.45
N ILE A 342 17.90 29.03 17.33
CA ILE A 342 18.18 30.00 18.39
C ILE A 342 18.76 29.21 19.58
N HIS A 343 19.83 29.74 20.22
CA HIS A 343 20.39 29.08 21.39
C HIS A 343 19.32 28.91 22.51
N PHE A 344 19.30 27.76 23.15
CA PHE A 344 18.24 27.43 24.12
C PHE A 344 18.15 28.45 25.28
N ASP A 345 19.28 28.98 25.78
CA ASP A 345 19.28 29.99 26.83
C ASP A 345 18.50 31.25 26.46
N VAL A 346 18.50 31.61 25.15
CA VAL A 346 17.73 32.75 24.65
C VAL A 346 16.21 32.43 24.67
N LEU A 347 15.82 31.20 24.33
CA LEU A 347 14.43 30.76 24.43
C LEU A 347 13.95 30.71 25.88
N GLN A 348 14.82 30.34 26.81
CA GLN A 348 14.55 30.31 28.27
C GLN A 348 14.36 31.70 28.89
N SER A 349 14.77 32.77 28.23
CA SER A 349 14.52 34.14 28.71
C SER A 349 13.00 34.48 28.73
N ASP A 350 12.21 33.77 27.95
CA ASP A 350 10.74 33.82 28.03
C ASP A 350 10.26 32.84 29.12
N LEU A 351 9.73 33.36 30.20
CA LEU A 351 9.34 32.57 31.39
C LEU A 351 8.23 31.57 31.10
N GLU A 352 7.27 31.89 30.22
CA GLU A 352 6.17 30.98 29.85
C GLU A 352 6.66 29.83 28.99
N LEU A 353 7.49 30.14 28.01
CA LEU A 353 8.12 29.10 27.17
C LEU A 353 9.07 28.23 27.97
N SER A 354 9.88 28.82 28.87
CA SER A 354 10.79 28.07 29.74
C SER A 354 10.05 27.04 30.58
N LYS A 355 8.93 27.42 31.25
CA LYS A 355 8.07 26.49 32.02
C LYS A 355 7.49 25.37 31.13
N ARG A 356 7.09 25.72 29.90
CA ARG A 356 6.53 24.75 28.97
C ARG A 356 7.59 23.75 28.52
N TYR A 357 8.80 24.20 28.16
CA TYR A 357 9.95 23.33 27.83
C TYR A 357 10.28 22.39 29.00
N GLU A 358 10.25 22.87 30.22
CA GLU A 358 10.51 22.06 31.41
C GLU A 358 9.45 20.99 31.63
N THR A 359 8.15 21.34 31.45
CA THR A 359 7.02 20.42 31.58
C THR A 359 7.06 19.28 30.54
N TYR A 360 7.51 19.55 29.32
CA TYR A 360 7.51 18.58 28.22
C TYR A 360 8.89 17.96 27.94
N LYS A 361 9.89 18.25 28.77
CA LYS A 361 11.31 17.89 28.52
C LYS A 361 11.50 16.40 28.22
N ASP A 362 10.97 15.53 29.03
CA ASP A 362 11.12 14.07 28.86
C ASP A 362 10.50 13.59 27.54
N ARG A 363 9.35 14.13 27.17
CA ARG A 363 8.67 13.81 25.91
C ARG A 363 9.39 14.36 24.70
N LEU A 364 10.00 15.53 24.80
CA LEU A 364 10.82 16.15 23.78
C LEU A 364 12.09 15.32 23.52
N LEU A 365 12.74 14.84 24.59
CA LEU A 365 13.92 13.98 24.54
C LEU A 365 13.62 12.59 23.98
N ALA A 366 12.40 12.07 24.15
CA ALA A 366 11.98 10.76 23.66
C ALA A 366 11.69 10.72 22.14
N ARG A 367 11.69 11.86 21.44
CA ARG A 367 11.42 11.92 19.98
C ARG A 367 12.56 11.32 19.15
N ASP A 368 12.22 10.65 18.06
CA ASP A 368 13.17 10.19 17.03
C ASP A 368 13.60 11.36 16.14
N LEU A 369 14.56 12.14 16.60
CA LEU A 369 15.04 13.35 15.94
C LEU A 369 15.92 13.04 14.71
N GLN A 370 15.91 13.97 13.75
CA GLN A 370 16.88 13.94 12.65
C GLN A 370 18.30 14.16 13.21
N LYS A 371 19.28 13.46 12.67
CA LYS A 371 20.68 13.60 13.10
C LYS A 371 21.15 15.07 13.03
N GLY A 372 21.72 15.57 14.12
CA GLY A 372 22.20 16.94 14.25
C GLY A 372 21.12 17.96 14.65
N THR A 373 19.96 17.51 15.13
CA THR A 373 18.88 18.33 15.66
C THR A 373 18.90 18.27 17.19
N GLU A 374 18.77 19.41 17.85
CA GLU A 374 18.71 19.51 19.30
C GLU A 374 17.30 19.19 19.82
N TRP A 375 17.20 18.75 21.07
CA TRP A 375 15.97 18.28 21.69
C TRP A 375 14.83 19.32 21.76
N TYR A 376 15.15 20.61 21.69
CA TYR A 376 14.19 21.71 21.72
C TYR A 376 13.74 22.19 20.34
N GLU A 377 14.33 21.65 19.27
CA GLU A 377 14.02 21.97 17.88
C GLU A 377 12.89 21.11 17.32
N PHE A 378 12.44 21.40 16.11
CA PHE A 378 11.52 20.52 15.37
C PHE A 378 12.17 19.19 15.04
N GLY A 379 11.37 18.12 14.99
CA GLY A 379 11.92 16.78 14.76
C GLY A 379 12.48 16.56 13.36
N ARG A 380 12.11 17.38 12.39
CA ARG A 380 12.60 17.32 10.99
C ARG A 380 12.87 18.74 10.48
N ALA A 381 13.87 18.88 9.61
CA ALA A 381 14.31 20.19 9.09
C ALA A 381 13.40 20.77 7.97
N GLN A 382 12.40 20.01 7.51
CA GLN A 382 11.51 20.45 6.43
C GLN A 382 10.67 21.67 6.83
N GLY A 383 10.44 22.57 5.87
CA GLY A 383 9.56 23.73 6.04
C GLY A 383 10.19 24.92 6.78
N ILE A 384 11.26 24.73 7.55
CA ILE A 384 11.87 25.76 8.41
C ILE A 384 12.35 26.98 7.59
N LYS A 385 13.16 26.75 6.56
CA LYS A 385 13.79 27.82 5.76
C LYS A 385 12.82 28.65 4.90
N ASP A 386 11.58 28.20 4.76
CA ASP A 386 10.57 28.86 3.92
C ASP A 386 9.49 29.57 4.73
N VAL A 387 9.61 29.66 6.07
CA VAL A 387 8.68 30.37 6.93
C VAL A 387 8.56 31.83 6.51
N TYR A 388 9.64 32.49 6.20
CA TYR A 388 9.66 33.91 5.81
C TYR A 388 9.55 34.15 4.29
N LYS A 389 9.04 33.16 3.53
CA LYS A 389 8.70 33.30 2.12
C LYS A 389 7.21 33.34 1.91
N GLN A 390 6.75 34.14 0.94
CA GLN A 390 5.39 34.05 0.44
C GLN A 390 5.11 32.64 -0.10
N LYS A 391 3.99 32.05 0.25
CA LYS A 391 3.61 30.71 -0.18
C LYS A 391 2.11 30.48 -0.07
N TYR A 392 1.63 29.39 -0.64
CA TYR A 392 0.25 28.93 -0.51
C TYR A 392 0.21 27.57 0.14
N ALA A 393 -0.54 27.41 1.22
CA ALA A 393 -0.79 26.11 1.82
C ALA A 393 -1.87 25.36 1.06
N VAL A 394 -1.73 24.06 0.93
CA VAL A 394 -2.72 23.19 0.30
C VAL A 394 -2.80 21.85 1.04
N ASN A 395 -4.02 21.31 1.19
CA ASN A 395 -4.24 19.98 1.74
C ASN A 395 -3.73 18.91 0.76
N SER A 396 -3.42 17.72 1.26
CA SER A 396 -2.93 16.58 0.44
C SER A 396 -3.92 15.41 0.39
N LEU A 397 -5.16 15.63 0.84
CA LEU A 397 -6.24 14.63 0.88
C LEU A 397 -7.49 15.26 0.29
N ILE A 398 -8.07 14.63 -0.74
CA ILE A 398 -9.30 15.06 -1.39
C ILE A 398 -10.17 13.86 -1.77
N ARG A 399 -11.48 14.03 -1.81
CA ARG A 399 -12.44 13.11 -2.46
C ARG A 399 -12.84 13.65 -3.83
N SER A 400 -12.93 14.98 -3.90
CA SER A 400 -13.25 15.72 -5.12
C SER A 400 -12.52 17.08 -5.11
N LYS A 401 -12.59 17.82 -6.20
CA LYS A 401 -11.96 19.15 -6.34
C LYS A 401 -12.49 20.17 -5.32
N GLU A 402 -13.72 20.00 -4.82
CA GLU A 402 -14.34 20.85 -3.79
C GLU A 402 -13.65 20.74 -2.43
N ASP A 403 -12.95 19.64 -2.18
CA ASP A 403 -12.17 19.45 -0.95
C ASP A 403 -10.84 20.25 -0.95
N ILE A 404 -10.43 20.84 -2.08
CA ILE A 404 -9.19 21.61 -2.19
C ILE A 404 -9.25 22.86 -1.33
N LYS A 405 -8.32 22.92 -0.38
CA LYS A 405 -8.10 24.09 0.50
C LYS A 405 -6.80 24.75 0.08
N LEU A 406 -6.90 25.89 -0.58
CA LEU A 406 -5.77 26.72 -0.96
C LEU A 406 -5.84 28.03 -0.15
N VAL A 407 -4.79 28.32 0.62
CA VAL A 407 -4.75 29.47 1.53
C VAL A 407 -3.41 30.20 1.38
N ALA A 408 -3.46 31.50 1.12
CA ALA A 408 -2.26 32.35 1.08
C ALA A 408 -1.62 32.45 2.49
N CYS A 409 -0.32 32.23 2.57
CA CYS A 409 0.48 32.31 3.77
C CYS A 409 1.55 33.37 3.60
N PRO A 410 1.42 34.57 4.22
CA PRO A 410 2.40 35.64 4.13
C PRO A 410 3.73 35.26 4.78
N PRO A 411 4.83 36.00 4.49
CA PRO A 411 6.10 35.83 5.19
C PRO A 411 5.93 35.91 6.70
N GLY A 412 6.68 35.09 7.45
CA GLY A 412 6.58 34.97 8.90
C GLY A 412 5.54 33.94 9.37
N THR A 413 4.99 33.14 8.46
CA THR A 413 3.98 32.11 8.81
C THR A 413 4.47 30.71 8.49
N GLY A 414 4.16 29.75 9.36
CA GLY A 414 4.40 28.33 9.14
C GLY A 414 3.25 27.64 8.44
N VAL A 415 3.49 26.45 7.88
CA VAL A 415 2.46 25.53 7.36
C VAL A 415 2.75 24.13 7.91
N TYR A 416 1.72 23.42 8.36
CA TYR A 416 1.82 22.04 8.82
C TYR A 416 0.58 21.22 8.41
N GLY A 417 0.61 19.91 8.60
CA GLY A 417 -0.54 19.03 8.31
C GLY A 417 -0.96 19.00 6.83
N GLY A 418 -0.03 19.26 5.91
CA GLY A 418 -0.22 19.23 4.46
C GLY A 418 0.99 19.75 3.70
N LEU A 419 0.76 20.33 2.54
CA LEU A 419 1.78 20.82 1.62
C LEU A 419 1.77 22.35 1.52
N TYR A 420 2.84 22.92 0.97
CA TYR A 420 2.85 24.32 0.54
C TYR A 420 3.55 24.50 -0.80
N ILE A 421 3.13 25.54 -1.52
CA ILE A 421 3.58 25.88 -2.86
C ILE A 421 4.31 27.21 -2.80
N LEU A 422 5.56 27.24 -3.27
CA LEU A 422 6.34 28.45 -3.55
C LEU A 422 6.21 28.77 -5.04
N THR A 423 5.70 29.95 -5.38
CA THR A 423 5.48 30.39 -6.75
C THR A 423 5.23 31.89 -6.78
N ASP A 424 5.39 32.50 -7.94
CA ASP A 424 5.04 33.90 -8.21
C ASP A 424 3.60 34.05 -8.75
N LEU A 425 2.86 32.93 -8.92
CA LEU A 425 1.46 32.95 -9.37
C LEU A 425 0.55 33.51 -8.27
N SER A 426 -0.54 34.14 -8.70
CA SER A 426 -1.63 34.57 -7.82
C SER A 426 -2.43 33.38 -7.27
N GLU A 427 -3.22 33.64 -6.22
CA GLU A 427 -4.11 32.61 -5.67
C GLU A 427 -5.14 32.16 -6.70
N ASP A 428 -5.69 33.08 -7.50
CA ASP A 428 -6.72 32.79 -8.51
C ASP A 428 -6.17 31.90 -9.63
N GLU A 429 -4.94 32.13 -10.09
CA GLU A 429 -4.27 31.29 -11.09
C GLU A 429 -4.04 29.86 -10.55
N LEU A 430 -3.53 29.75 -9.32
CA LEU A 430 -3.37 28.44 -8.68
C LEU A 430 -4.69 27.73 -8.46
N ARG A 431 -5.71 28.45 -8.01
CA ARG A 431 -7.05 27.92 -7.77
C ARG A 431 -7.68 27.41 -9.06
N GLY A 432 -7.53 28.14 -10.16
CA GLY A 432 -8.00 27.72 -11.48
C GLY A 432 -7.39 26.40 -11.95
N VAL A 433 -6.12 26.13 -11.59
CA VAL A 433 -5.45 24.88 -11.94
C VAL A 433 -5.85 23.75 -10.99
N LEU A 434 -5.90 24.00 -9.68
CA LEU A 434 -6.09 22.97 -8.65
C LEU A 434 -7.57 22.59 -8.47
N VAL A 435 -8.50 23.54 -8.54
CA VAL A 435 -9.96 23.28 -8.42
C VAL A 435 -10.53 23.00 -9.81
N SER A 436 -10.05 21.89 -10.43
CA SER A 436 -10.43 21.50 -11.77
C SER A 436 -10.71 20.01 -11.87
N ASP A 437 -11.58 19.61 -12.81
CA ASP A 437 -11.87 18.19 -13.09
C ASP A 437 -10.60 17.43 -13.51
N GLU A 438 -9.68 18.11 -14.22
CA GLU A 438 -8.41 17.52 -14.63
C GLU A 438 -7.48 17.20 -13.46
N PHE A 439 -7.40 18.09 -12.45
CA PHE A 439 -6.61 17.81 -11.26
C PHE A 439 -7.21 16.68 -10.42
N GLU A 440 -8.53 16.70 -10.26
CA GLU A 440 -9.25 15.62 -9.58
C GLU A 440 -8.99 14.27 -10.27
N ALA A 441 -9.17 14.21 -11.59
CA ALA A 441 -8.92 13.03 -12.39
C ALA A 441 -7.47 12.56 -12.28
N TYR A 442 -6.50 13.49 -12.34
CA TYR A 442 -5.09 13.19 -12.11
C TYR A 442 -4.84 12.55 -10.72
N VAL A 443 -5.38 13.14 -9.65
CA VAL A 443 -5.20 12.62 -8.29
C VAL A 443 -5.81 11.23 -8.13
N LYS A 444 -7.00 11.00 -8.69
CA LYS A 444 -7.66 9.69 -8.69
C LYS A 444 -6.85 8.64 -9.45
N SER A 445 -6.29 9.01 -10.60
CA SER A 445 -5.49 8.11 -11.43
C SER A 445 -4.15 7.68 -10.79
N LEU A 446 -3.67 8.39 -9.76
CA LEU A 446 -2.51 7.97 -8.97
C LEU A 446 -2.78 6.69 -8.15
N GLY A 447 -4.03 6.28 -7.96
CA GLY A 447 -4.41 5.07 -7.23
C GLY A 447 -3.98 5.06 -5.75
N LYS A 448 -3.85 6.23 -5.13
CA LYS A 448 -3.41 6.37 -3.73
C LYS A 448 -4.59 6.59 -2.79
N TYR A 449 -5.22 5.52 -2.43
CA TYR A 449 -6.43 5.50 -1.60
C TYR A 449 -6.15 5.81 -0.12
N LYS A 450 -7.12 6.47 0.54
CA LYS A 450 -7.18 6.70 2.00
C LYS A 450 -8.59 6.45 2.50
N SER A 451 -8.72 6.01 3.77
CA SER A 451 -10.03 5.73 4.40
C SER A 451 -11.00 6.91 4.26
N GLY A 452 -12.28 6.61 4.16
CA GLY A 452 -13.34 7.60 3.97
C GLY A 452 -13.48 8.11 2.53
N GLY A 453 -13.03 7.35 1.53
CA GLY A 453 -13.14 7.71 0.11
C GLY A 453 -12.14 8.77 -0.35
N TYR A 454 -11.10 9.06 0.45
CA TYR A 454 -10.08 10.05 0.10
C TYR A 454 -9.00 9.46 -0.80
N TYR A 455 -8.47 10.32 -1.67
CA TYR A 455 -7.24 10.12 -2.42
C TYR A 455 -6.15 11.04 -1.88
N THR A 456 -4.89 10.65 -2.04
CA THR A 456 -3.74 11.46 -1.60
C THR A 456 -2.72 11.64 -2.71
N TYR A 457 -1.99 12.73 -2.61
CA TYR A 457 -0.85 13.04 -3.49
C TYR A 457 0.33 13.60 -2.67
N SER A 458 1.52 13.36 -3.17
CA SER A 458 2.76 13.85 -2.57
C SER A 458 3.13 15.25 -3.09
N SER A 459 4.07 15.90 -2.41
CA SER A 459 4.65 17.16 -2.89
C SER A 459 5.27 17.03 -4.29
N LYS A 460 5.90 15.90 -4.60
CA LYS A 460 6.49 15.64 -5.93
C LYS A 460 5.40 15.57 -7.02
N GLU A 461 4.34 14.83 -6.78
CA GLU A 461 3.24 14.65 -7.75
C GLU A 461 2.50 15.96 -8.00
N LEU A 462 2.22 16.72 -6.95
CA LEU A 462 1.62 18.04 -7.09
C LEU A 462 2.53 19.00 -7.88
N GLN A 463 3.83 19.00 -7.58
CA GLN A 463 4.80 19.84 -8.30
C GLN A 463 4.86 19.48 -9.80
N LEU A 464 4.88 18.20 -10.13
CA LEU A 464 4.87 17.73 -11.53
C LEU A 464 3.62 18.19 -12.25
N TYR A 465 2.45 17.99 -11.63
CA TYR A 465 1.18 18.43 -12.22
C TYR A 465 1.18 19.94 -12.51
N LEU A 466 1.49 20.76 -11.50
CA LEU A 466 1.50 22.21 -11.65
C LEU A 466 2.46 22.67 -12.77
N ASN A 467 3.69 22.20 -12.76
CA ASN A 467 4.68 22.59 -13.76
C ASN A 467 4.33 22.10 -15.16
N TYR A 468 3.72 20.91 -15.30
CA TYR A 468 3.21 20.40 -16.57
C TYR A 468 2.08 21.26 -17.14
N LYS A 469 1.10 21.63 -16.32
CA LYS A 469 -0.03 22.48 -16.74
C LYS A 469 0.45 23.87 -17.15
N LEU A 470 1.30 24.50 -16.34
CA LEU A 470 1.82 25.84 -16.59
C LEU A 470 2.79 25.93 -17.78
N ALA A 471 3.45 24.84 -18.15
CA ALA A 471 4.25 24.81 -19.39
C ALA A 471 3.38 24.79 -20.64
N ARG A 472 2.18 24.18 -20.58
CA ARG A 472 1.27 24.11 -21.73
C ARG A 472 0.43 25.36 -21.97
N VAL A 473 0.10 26.11 -20.92
CA VAL A 473 -0.63 27.39 -21.09
C VAL A 473 0.21 28.39 -21.91
N ASN A 474 1.54 28.41 -21.73
CA ASN A 474 2.43 29.31 -22.49
C ASN A 474 2.75 28.82 -23.92
N LEU A 475 2.26 27.67 -24.35
CA LEU A 475 2.41 27.21 -25.76
C LEU A 475 1.19 27.54 -26.62
N LEU A 476 0.14 28.09 -26.00
CA LEU A 476 -1.11 28.47 -26.66
C LEU A 476 -1.28 30.01 -26.78
N ASP A 477 -0.42 30.78 -26.13
CA ASP A 477 -0.23 32.25 -26.30
C ASP A 477 0.99 32.49 -27.24
#